data_1ece3b6ad2abc3b8229ed5d20e5d8efc
#
_entry.id   1ece3b6ad2abc3b8229ed5d20e5d8efc
#
_cell.length_a   1.000
_cell.length_b   1.000
_cell.length_c   1.000
_cell.angle_alpha   90.00
_cell.angle_beta   90.00
_cell.angle_gamma   90.00
#
_symmetry.space_group_name_H-M   'P 1'
#
loop_
_entity.id
_entity.type
_entity.pdbx_description
1 polymer ?
#
loop_
_entity_poly.entity_id
_entity_poly.type
_entity_poly.pdbx_seq_one_letter_code
_entity_poly.pdbx_strand_id
1 'polypeptide(L)'
;MADVAVTKQTTTKPNTVTKYTWTSVAAGSRAVIDSDYKDERTIILVKTATAGDIVIKHGNGYGGVNDITKAIAASEEYAFTLDSTIFKNVSGSNKGKIVIESDGTSAFSIAVIEARV
;
A
#
# COMPACT_ATOMS: atom_id res chain seq x y z
N MET A 1 3.65 16.70 4.77
CA MET A 1 3.48 15.23 4.76
C MET A 1 4.64 14.61 4.01
N ALA A 2 5.35 13.72 4.65
CA ALA A 2 6.51 13.06 4.03
C ALA A 2 6.06 11.84 3.22
N ASP A 3 6.73 11.63 2.10
CA ASP A 3 6.51 10.43 1.28
C ASP A 3 7.51 9.36 1.69
N VAL A 4 7.03 8.17 1.98
CA VAL A 4 7.85 7.02 2.34
C VAL A 4 7.78 6.03 1.19
N ALA A 5 8.90 5.82 0.52
CA ALA A 5 8.96 4.87 -0.59
C ALA A 5 8.84 3.44 -0.06
N VAL A 6 7.95 2.66 -0.65
CA VAL A 6 7.74 1.27 -0.28
C VAL A 6 8.19 0.40 -1.45
N THR A 7 9.20 -0.43 -1.20
CA THR A 7 9.74 -1.31 -2.21
C THR A 7 8.94 -2.60 -2.28
N LYS A 8 8.52 -2.96 -3.49
CA LYS A 8 7.87 -4.23 -3.75
C LYS A 8 8.86 -5.37 -3.50
N GLN A 9 8.41 -6.40 -2.79
CA GLN A 9 9.21 -7.59 -2.51
C GLN A 9 8.65 -8.74 -3.33
N THR A 10 9.52 -9.52 -3.95
CA THR A 10 9.11 -10.61 -4.83
C THR A 10 9.53 -11.94 -4.23
N THR A 11 8.63 -12.93 -4.22
CA THR A 11 9.01 -14.29 -3.84
C THR A 11 9.99 -14.83 -4.87
N THR A 12 10.95 -15.66 -4.44
CA THR A 12 12.03 -16.07 -5.34
C THR A 12 11.58 -17.06 -6.41
N LYS A 13 10.82 -18.08 -6.03
CA LYS A 13 10.30 -19.08 -6.96
C LYS A 13 9.28 -19.96 -6.23
N PRO A 14 8.47 -20.74 -6.97
CA PRO A 14 7.52 -21.66 -6.32
C PRO A 14 8.23 -22.65 -5.41
N ASN A 15 7.54 -23.07 -4.38
CA ASN A 15 7.99 -24.06 -3.40
C ASN A 15 9.18 -23.60 -2.54
N THR A 16 9.39 -22.30 -2.43
CA THR A 16 10.40 -21.72 -1.53
C THR A 16 9.75 -20.80 -0.53
N VAL A 17 10.38 -20.66 0.63
CA VAL A 17 9.94 -19.76 1.68
C VAL A 17 10.74 -18.47 1.57
N THR A 18 10.04 -17.35 1.50
CA THR A 18 10.68 -16.04 1.37
C THR A 18 10.33 -15.20 2.59
N LYS A 19 11.35 -14.65 3.24
CA LYS A 19 11.16 -13.71 4.33
C LYS A 19 10.84 -12.33 3.74
N TYR A 20 9.84 -11.66 4.29
CA TYR A 20 9.53 -10.30 3.89
C TYR A 20 9.69 -9.34 5.06
N THR A 21 9.81 -8.06 4.74
CA THR A 21 10.01 -7.01 5.72
C THR A 21 8.89 -5.98 5.63
N TRP A 22 8.65 -5.30 6.75
CA TRP A 22 7.67 -4.23 6.85
C TRP A 22 8.37 -2.88 6.75
N THR A 23 7.70 -1.91 6.10
CA THR A 23 8.15 -0.53 6.05
C THR A 23 7.28 0.29 7.00
N SER A 24 7.90 1.03 7.91
CA SER A 24 7.18 1.88 8.86
C SER A 24 6.86 3.23 8.23
N VAL A 25 5.63 3.68 8.42
CA VAL A 25 5.16 4.98 7.94
C VAL A 25 4.69 5.78 9.15
N ALA A 26 5.33 6.89 9.45
CA ALA A 26 5.01 7.72 10.60
C ALA A 26 3.64 8.36 10.45
N ALA A 27 3.02 8.71 11.56
CA ALA A 27 1.75 9.44 11.55
C ALA A 27 1.91 10.74 10.74
N GLY A 28 0.93 11.01 9.89
CA GLY A 28 0.98 12.18 9.00
C GLY A 28 1.82 12.03 7.75
N SER A 29 2.53 10.91 7.60
CA SER A 29 3.25 10.57 6.37
C SER A 29 2.41 9.64 5.52
N ARG A 30 2.84 9.39 4.30
CA ARG A 30 2.12 8.51 3.37
C ARG A 30 3.07 7.52 2.72
N ALA A 31 2.57 6.32 2.49
CA ALA A 31 3.29 5.29 1.75
C ALA A 31 3.09 5.51 0.26
N VAL A 32 4.17 5.41 -0.50
CA VAL A 32 4.16 5.57 -1.95
C VAL A 32 4.72 4.30 -2.57
N ILE A 33 3.87 3.58 -3.32
CA ILE A 33 4.19 2.27 -3.89
C ILE A 33 4.38 2.41 -5.39
N ASP A 34 5.52 1.91 -5.92
CA ASP A 34 5.74 1.86 -7.35
C ASP A 34 4.72 0.95 -8.03
N SER A 35 4.33 1.32 -9.23
CA SER A 35 3.21 0.70 -9.93
C SER A 35 3.59 -0.31 -10.99
N ASP A 36 4.81 -0.80 -11.00
CA ASP A 36 5.22 -1.83 -11.94
C ASP A 36 4.88 -3.24 -11.47
N TYR A 37 3.92 -3.37 -10.56
CA TYR A 37 3.51 -4.66 -10.06
C TYR A 37 2.35 -5.25 -10.87
N LYS A 38 2.17 -6.55 -10.73
CA LYS A 38 1.07 -7.28 -11.36
C LYS A 38 -0.08 -7.36 -10.37
N ASP A 39 -1.23 -6.79 -10.70
CA ASP A 39 -2.38 -6.71 -9.80
C ASP A 39 -2.79 -8.09 -9.27
N GLU A 40 -2.81 -9.09 -10.13
CA GLU A 40 -3.24 -10.44 -9.79
C GLU A 40 -2.25 -11.22 -8.92
N ARG A 41 -1.05 -10.70 -8.75
CA ARG A 41 0.00 -11.37 -7.97
C ARG A 41 0.48 -10.54 -6.79
N THR A 42 0.00 -9.32 -6.67
CA THR A 42 0.50 -8.39 -5.66
C THR A 42 -0.48 -8.27 -4.52
N ILE A 43 0.00 -8.52 -3.31
CA ILE A 43 -0.77 -8.38 -2.08
C ILE A 43 -0.13 -7.28 -1.26
N ILE A 44 -0.96 -6.37 -0.78
CA ILE A 44 -0.53 -5.29 0.11
C ILE A 44 -1.00 -5.64 1.52
N LEU A 45 -0.06 -5.62 2.46
CA LEU A 45 -0.33 -5.92 3.86
C LEU A 45 -0.14 -4.66 4.68
N VAL A 46 -1.06 -4.40 5.60
CA VAL A 46 -0.97 -3.24 6.50
C VAL A 46 -1.26 -3.68 7.93
N LYS A 47 -0.63 -3.01 8.87
CA LYS A 47 -0.90 -3.21 10.31
C LYS A 47 -0.61 -1.91 11.05
N THR A 48 -1.28 -1.73 12.18
CA THR A 48 -1.06 -0.58 13.06
C THR A 48 -0.87 -1.06 14.50
N ALA A 49 -0.10 -0.32 15.28
CA ALA A 49 0.01 -0.58 16.72
C ALA A 49 -1.18 0.03 17.47
N THR A 50 -1.77 1.08 16.94
CA THR A 50 -2.91 1.78 17.54
C THR A 50 -4.06 1.78 16.51
N ALA A 51 -5.29 1.56 16.97
CA ALA A 51 -6.45 1.57 16.08
C ALA A 51 -6.56 2.90 15.33
N GLY A 52 -6.89 2.82 14.05
CA GLY A 52 -7.03 4.00 13.20
C GLY A 52 -7.46 3.61 11.79
N ASP A 53 -7.67 4.60 10.94
CA ASP A 53 -8.09 4.37 9.56
C ASP A 53 -6.90 4.36 8.62
N ILE A 54 -6.94 3.46 7.66
CA ILE A 54 -6.03 3.47 6.51
C ILE A 54 -6.84 3.93 5.30
N VAL A 55 -6.30 4.89 4.57
CA VAL A 55 -6.95 5.48 3.41
C VAL A 55 -6.13 5.15 2.17
N ILE A 56 -6.74 4.38 1.27
CA ILE A 56 -6.13 4.08 -0.02
C ILE A 56 -6.61 5.14 -0.99
N LYS A 57 -5.69 6.01 -1.41
CA LYS A 57 -6.04 7.14 -2.26
C LYS A 57 -6.31 6.68 -3.69
N HIS A 58 -7.40 7.14 -4.26
CA HIS A 58 -7.66 6.87 -5.68
C HIS A 58 -6.61 7.57 -6.55
N GLY A 59 -6.36 7.01 -7.72
CA GLY A 59 -5.49 7.64 -8.70
C GLY A 59 -6.18 8.83 -9.37
N ASN A 60 -5.43 9.60 -10.12
CA ASN A 60 -5.93 10.79 -10.79
C ASN A 60 -6.25 10.57 -12.27
N GLY A 61 -6.36 9.30 -12.70
CA GLY A 61 -6.66 8.95 -14.09
C GLY A 61 -8.15 8.90 -14.42
N TYR A 62 -9.00 8.60 -13.44
CA TYR A 62 -10.45 8.51 -13.61
C TYR A 62 -11.15 9.46 -12.66
N GLY A 63 -12.13 10.19 -13.16
CA GLY A 63 -12.98 11.01 -12.33
C GLY A 63 -14.06 10.17 -11.62
N GLY A 64 -14.57 10.64 -10.50
CA GLY A 64 -15.67 10.01 -9.78
C GLY A 64 -15.32 8.77 -8.98
N VAL A 65 -14.06 8.45 -8.85
CA VAL A 65 -13.60 7.33 -8.02
C VAL A 65 -13.34 7.82 -6.60
N ASN A 66 -13.78 7.06 -5.62
CA ASN A 66 -13.59 7.40 -4.21
C ASN A 66 -12.39 6.66 -3.61
N ASP A 67 -11.78 7.27 -2.60
CA ASP A 67 -10.78 6.60 -1.79
C ASP A 67 -11.41 5.44 -1.03
N ILE A 68 -10.61 4.42 -0.74
CA ILE A 68 -11.04 3.33 0.14
C ILE A 68 -10.55 3.65 1.54
N THR A 69 -11.48 3.74 2.50
CA THR A 69 -11.14 3.95 3.90
C THR A 69 -11.50 2.70 4.69
N LYS A 70 -10.53 2.17 5.44
CA LYS A 70 -10.73 0.97 6.24
C LYS A 70 -10.27 1.21 7.66
N ALA A 71 -11.17 0.98 8.60
CA ALA A 71 -10.83 0.99 10.03
C ALA A 71 -10.02 -0.26 10.36
N ILE A 72 -8.87 -0.06 10.99
CA ILE A 72 -7.96 -1.15 11.35
C ILE A 72 -7.84 -1.20 12.87
N ALA A 73 -8.11 -2.38 13.45
CA ALA A 73 -7.97 -2.59 14.88
C ALA A 73 -6.49 -2.67 15.27
N ALA A 74 -6.18 -2.27 16.49
CA ALA A 74 -4.81 -2.30 17.01
C ALA A 74 -4.24 -3.73 16.95
N SER A 75 -3.01 -3.83 16.48
CA SER A 75 -2.23 -5.08 16.42
C SER A 75 -2.81 -6.15 15.49
N GLU A 76 -3.75 -5.81 14.63
CA GLU A 76 -4.27 -6.72 13.62
C GLU A 76 -3.63 -6.43 12.27
N GLU A 77 -3.51 -7.47 11.44
CA GLU A 77 -2.91 -7.36 10.12
C GLU A 77 -4.00 -7.58 9.06
N TYR A 78 -3.98 -6.75 8.03
CA TYR A 78 -4.95 -6.79 6.95
C TYR A 78 -4.22 -6.93 5.61
N ALA A 79 -4.82 -7.64 4.68
CA ALA A 79 -4.28 -7.83 3.34
C ALA A 79 -5.32 -7.40 2.31
N PHE A 80 -4.86 -6.80 1.21
CA PHE A 80 -5.75 -6.42 0.13
C PHE A 80 -5.01 -6.41 -1.21
N THR A 81 -5.79 -6.44 -2.28
CA THR A 81 -5.30 -6.27 -3.64
C THR A 81 -6.01 -5.07 -4.26
N LEU A 82 -5.36 -4.42 -5.23
CA LEU A 82 -5.91 -3.23 -5.88
C LEU A 82 -5.88 -3.37 -7.38
N ASP A 83 -6.84 -2.70 -8.03
CA ASP A 83 -6.80 -2.47 -9.46
C ASP A 83 -5.94 -1.23 -9.70
N SER A 84 -4.73 -1.41 -10.21
CA SER A 84 -3.80 -0.30 -10.42
C SER A 84 -4.33 0.72 -11.43
N THR A 85 -5.23 0.33 -12.33
CA THR A 85 -5.85 1.26 -13.27
C THR A 85 -6.60 2.37 -12.55
N ILE A 86 -7.24 2.05 -11.43
CA ILE A 86 -8.04 3.00 -10.65
C ILE A 86 -7.17 3.75 -9.62
N PHE A 87 -6.26 3.04 -8.97
CA PHE A 87 -5.54 3.60 -7.83
C PHE A 87 -4.15 4.15 -8.15
N LYS A 88 -3.63 3.88 -9.34
CA LYS A 88 -2.35 4.44 -9.77
C LYS A 88 -2.51 5.86 -10.28
N ASN A 89 -1.61 6.74 -9.88
CA ASN A 89 -1.58 8.10 -10.40
C ASN A 89 -1.00 8.12 -11.82
N VAL A 90 -1.61 8.87 -12.72
CA VAL A 90 -1.17 8.98 -14.11
C VAL A 90 -0.45 10.28 -14.41
N SER A 91 -0.41 11.21 -13.45
CA SER A 91 0.25 12.50 -13.60
C SER A 91 0.70 13.04 -12.25
N GLY A 92 1.51 14.09 -12.29
CA GLY A 92 2.00 14.73 -11.07
C GLY A 92 3.27 14.10 -10.53
N SER A 93 3.67 14.50 -9.32
CA SER A 93 4.91 14.04 -8.69
C SER A 93 4.87 12.55 -8.34
N ASN A 94 3.68 11.99 -8.15
CA ASN A 94 3.50 10.56 -7.84
C ASN A 94 3.01 9.77 -9.06
N LYS A 95 3.32 10.25 -10.26
CA LYS A 95 2.97 9.55 -11.50
C LYS A 95 3.51 8.12 -11.46
N GLY A 96 2.64 7.16 -11.78
CA GLY A 96 3.00 5.76 -11.78
C GLY A 96 3.03 5.12 -10.40
N LYS A 97 2.46 5.76 -9.38
CA LYS A 97 2.51 5.28 -8.00
C LYS A 97 1.15 5.24 -7.34
N ILE A 98 1.02 4.38 -6.35
CA ILE A 98 -0.17 4.27 -5.50
C ILE A 98 0.17 4.87 -4.15
N VAL A 99 -0.73 5.67 -3.59
CA VAL A 99 -0.52 6.38 -2.34
C VAL A 99 -1.49 5.86 -1.28
N ILE A 100 -0.96 5.51 -0.11
CA ILE A 100 -1.73 5.04 1.03
C ILE A 100 -1.38 5.90 2.24
N GLU A 101 -2.40 6.43 2.90
CA GLU A 101 -2.24 7.31 4.06
C GLU A 101 -2.93 6.69 5.28
N SER A 102 -2.55 7.16 6.47
CA SER A 102 -3.32 6.90 7.68
C SER A 102 -4.27 8.09 7.92
N ASP A 103 -5.01 8.04 9.03
CA ASP A 103 -5.88 9.14 9.44
C ASP A 103 -5.12 10.37 9.95
N GLY A 104 -3.81 10.33 9.96
CA GLY A 104 -2.95 11.42 10.41
C GLY A 104 -2.58 11.36 11.89
N THR A 105 -3.20 10.48 12.67
CA THR A 105 -2.92 10.35 14.10
C THR A 105 -2.15 9.08 14.46
N SER A 106 -2.15 8.08 13.56
CA SER A 106 -1.53 6.78 13.83
C SER A 106 -0.45 6.46 12.80
N ALA A 107 0.66 5.93 13.27
CA ALA A 107 1.66 5.33 12.40
C ALA A 107 1.18 3.96 11.96
N PHE A 108 1.63 3.52 10.80
CA PHE A 108 1.31 2.18 10.31
C PHE A 108 2.52 1.55 9.66
N SER A 109 2.47 0.24 9.47
CA SER A 109 3.49 -0.49 8.74
C SER A 109 2.84 -1.13 7.51
N ILE A 110 3.60 -1.20 6.42
CA ILE A 110 3.10 -1.70 5.15
C ILE A 110 4.14 -2.63 4.53
N ALA A 111 3.68 -3.66 3.85
CA ALA A 111 4.51 -4.55 3.05
C ALA A 111 3.79 -4.83 1.74
N VAL A 112 4.53 -4.82 0.65
CA VAL A 112 4.00 -5.13 -0.69
C VAL A 112 4.73 -6.34 -1.21
N ILE A 113 3.99 -7.40 -1.49
CA ILE A 113 4.55 -8.68 -1.90
C ILE A 113 3.96 -9.10 -3.24
N GLU A 114 4.82 -9.35 -4.22
CA GLU A 114 4.41 -9.92 -5.50
C GLU A 114 4.81 -11.40 -5.52
N ALA A 115 3.81 -12.25 -5.71
CA ALA A 115 4.07 -13.69 -5.82
C ALA A 115 4.68 -14.01 -7.19
N ARG A 116 5.78 -14.74 -7.18
CA ARG A 116 6.41 -15.22 -8.39
C ARG A 116 5.92 -16.62 -8.68
N VAL A 117 5.32 -16.77 -9.83
CA VAL A 117 4.70 -18.05 -10.22
C VAL A 117 5.46 -18.69 -11.33
#